data_7b9a1a33b196c972f4fc08e4f5b2f4af
#
_entry.id   7b9a1a33b196c972f4fc08e4f5b2f4af
#
_cell.length_a   1.000
_cell.length_b   1.000
_cell.length_c   1.000
_cell.angle_alpha   90.00
_cell.angle_beta   90.00
_cell.angle_gamma   90.00
#
_symmetry.space_group_name_H-M   'P 1'
#
loop_
_entity.id
_entity.type
_entity.pdbx_description
1 polymer ?
#
loop_
_entity_poly.entity_id
_entity_poly.type
_entity_poly.pdbx_seq_one_letter_code
_entity_poly.pdbx_strand_id
1 'polypeptide(L)'
;MLLFAGDDRFGALGVSVSADRYVPRALGPYPQVRDLAQLSAAMEDLQTQAPVTAEMQRLIQPGVTLGGARPKALLQTDAGPCVIKFSELDDAVDTPLVEHATMTLAAQAGIRVAATGVLHVPARHGKARHALTIERFDRVGGYRLHCLSARTALRAARSPESYSALATVLLRLAHPDTQVAQREELFKRMVFNILMDNTDDHERNHSLRLGLDGYYELTPAYDVVPTLQNLGYQAVAVVMTPRPT
;
A
#
# COMPACT_ATOMS: atom_id res chain seq x y z
N MET A 1 -0.30 -1.07 22.15
CA MET A 1 0.06 -0.73 20.75
C MET A 1 -1.12 -0.87 19.80
N LEU A 2 -1.76 -2.03 19.66
CA LEU A 2 -2.88 -2.22 18.72
C LEU A 2 -4.08 -1.30 18.94
N LEU A 3 -4.42 -0.97 20.17
CA LEU A 3 -5.52 -0.05 20.51
C LEU A 3 -5.25 1.40 20.11
N PHE A 4 -3.99 1.82 20.03
CA PHE A 4 -3.61 3.18 19.65
C PHE A 4 -3.68 3.42 18.14
N ALA A 5 -3.69 2.36 17.36
CA ALA A 5 -3.70 2.43 15.91
C ALA A 5 -5.06 2.85 15.31
N GLY A 6 -6.06 3.14 16.15
CA GLY A 6 -7.39 3.51 15.70
C GLY A 6 -8.17 2.39 15.05
N ASP A 7 -9.35 2.71 14.56
CA ASP A 7 -10.25 1.74 13.91
C ASP A 7 -10.00 1.60 12.41
N ASP A 8 -9.49 2.65 11.75
CA ASP A 8 -9.30 2.66 10.32
C ASP A 8 -7.98 2.02 9.87
N ARG A 9 -7.91 0.72 10.01
CA ARG A 9 -6.79 -0.12 9.56
C ARG A 9 -7.01 -0.60 8.14
N PHE A 10 -5.93 -1.05 7.52
CA PHE A 10 -6.03 -1.81 6.29
C PHE A 10 -6.81 -3.11 6.52
N GLY A 11 -7.76 -3.37 5.63
CA GLY A 11 -8.65 -4.52 5.74
C GLY A 11 -9.80 -4.31 6.75
N ALA A 12 -10.44 -5.40 7.14
CA ALA A 12 -11.65 -5.41 7.96
C ALA A 12 -11.41 -5.70 9.46
N LEU A 13 -10.18 -6.05 9.85
CA LEU A 13 -9.91 -6.39 11.25
C LEU A 13 -9.90 -5.12 12.11
N GLY A 14 -10.62 -5.16 13.22
CA GLY A 14 -10.64 -4.14 14.25
C GLY A 14 -10.13 -4.68 15.58
N VAL A 15 -9.81 -3.77 16.51
CA VAL A 15 -9.42 -4.12 17.89
C VAL A 15 -10.36 -3.38 18.83
N SER A 16 -10.96 -4.11 19.76
CA SER A 16 -11.88 -3.59 20.76
C SER A 16 -11.31 -3.71 22.16
N VAL A 17 -11.66 -2.77 23.03
CA VAL A 17 -11.39 -2.84 24.48
C VAL A 17 -12.41 -3.67 25.24
N SER A 18 -13.54 -4.00 24.63
CA SER A 18 -14.60 -4.83 25.20
C SER A 18 -14.59 -6.20 24.55
N ALA A 19 -14.78 -7.23 25.35
CA ALA A 19 -14.97 -8.60 24.88
C ALA A 19 -16.42 -8.86 24.39
N ASP A 20 -17.39 -8.11 24.93
CA ASP A 20 -18.82 -8.37 24.70
C ASP A 20 -19.37 -7.60 23.49
N ARG A 21 -18.75 -6.48 23.14
CA ARG A 21 -19.17 -5.65 22.01
C ARG A 21 -17.99 -4.99 21.35
N TYR A 22 -18.07 -4.79 20.05
CA TYR A 22 -17.06 -4.01 19.34
C TYR A 22 -17.18 -2.53 19.69
N VAL A 23 -16.12 -1.97 20.26
CA VAL A 23 -15.99 -0.54 20.58
C VAL A 23 -14.85 0.03 19.74
N PRO A 24 -15.16 0.66 18.58
CA PRO A 24 -14.14 1.24 17.72
C PRO A 24 -13.47 2.44 18.42
N ARG A 25 -12.19 2.63 18.13
CA ARG A 25 -11.50 3.87 18.46
C ARG A 25 -11.43 4.73 17.22
N ALA A 26 -12.38 5.66 17.08
CA ALA A 26 -12.34 6.64 16.02
C ALA A 26 -11.20 7.64 16.25
N LEU A 27 -10.45 7.95 15.20
CA LEU A 27 -9.37 8.95 15.21
C LEU A 27 -9.84 10.33 14.73
N GLY A 28 -11.12 10.50 14.46
CA GLY A 28 -11.72 11.71 13.89
C GLY A 28 -11.89 11.62 12.36
N PRO A 29 -12.39 12.69 11.74
CA PRO A 29 -12.52 12.74 10.29
C PRO A 29 -11.16 12.75 9.62
N TYR A 30 -11.09 12.23 8.41
CA TYR A 30 -9.88 12.32 7.60
C TYR A 30 -9.59 13.77 7.19
N PRO A 31 -8.29 14.14 7.08
CA PRO A 31 -7.89 15.34 6.38
C PRO A 31 -8.51 15.38 4.99
N GLN A 32 -8.86 16.55 4.52
CA GLN A 32 -9.38 16.77 3.17
C GLN A 32 -8.29 17.39 2.27
N VAL A 33 -8.52 17.44 0.98
CA VAL A 33 -7.57 18.03 0.03
C VAL A 33 -7.20 19.48 0.40
N ARG A 34 -8.13 20.26 0.98
CA ARG A 34 -7.85 21.61 1.50
C ARG A 34 -6.82 21.64 2.63
N ASP A 35 -6.63 20.54 3.35
CA ASP A 35 -5.69 20.43 4.48
C ASP A 35 -4.29 19.97 4.01
N LEU A 36 -4.11 19.79 2.69
CA LEU A 36 -2.89 19.20 2.09
C LEU A 36 -1.62 19.96 2.50
N ALA A 37 -1.66 21.29 2.52
CA ALA A 37 -0.50 22.10 2.90
C ALA A 37 -0.08 21.86 4.36
N GLN A 38 -1.06 21.78 5.27
CA GLN A 38 -0.81 21.50 6.68
C GLN A 38 -0.31 20.06 6.88
N LEU A 39 -0.88 19.11 6.14
CA LEU A 39 -0.50 17.71 6.19
C LEU A 39 0.93 17.52 5.68
N SER A 40 1.31 18.17 4.58
CA SER A 40 2.67 18.15 4.05
C SER A 40 3.67 18.74 5.04
N ALA A 41 3.36 19.89 5.61
CA ALA A 41 4.20 20.53 6.62
C ALA A 41 4.44 19.61 7.83
N ALA A 42 3.39 18.94 8.30
CA ALA A 42 3.48 17.99 9.40
C ALA A 42 4.34 16.75 9.04
N MET A 43 4.30 16.29 7.79
CA MET A 43 5.16 15.21 7.31
C MET A 43 6.64 15.64 7.24
N GLU A 44 6.93 16.87 6.81
CA GLU A 44 8.29 17.43 6.83
C GLU A 44 8.82 17.55 8.28
N ASP A 45 7.98 18.05 9.22
CA ASP A 45 8.34 18.17 10.63
C ASP A 45 8.66 16.79 11.25
N LEU A 46 7.90 15.76 10.91
CA LEU A 46 8.21 14.38 11.34
C LEU A 46 9.55 13.87 10.82
N GLN A 47 9.87 14.14 9.56
CA GLN A 47 11.13 13.70 8.94
C GLN A 47 12.34 14.41 9.56
N THR A 48 12.19 15.69 9.94
CA THR A 48 13.24 16.49 10.60
C THR A 48 13.27 16.30 12.12
N GLN A 49 12.39 15.45 12.68
CA GLN A 49 12.22 15.27 14.14
C GLN A 49 11.85 16.59 14.86
N ALA A 50 11.25 17.53 14.12
CA ALA A 50 10.76 18.76 14.71
C ALA A 50 9.50 18.49 15.57
N PRO A 51 9.23 19.34 16.57
CA PRO A 51 8.03 19.20 17.38
C PRO A 51 6.76 19.34 16.54
N VAL A 52 5.94 18.29 16.54
CA VAL A 52 4.64 18.27 15.84
C VAL A 52 3.55 18.66 16.83
N THR A 53 2.72 19.63 16.49
CA THR A 53 1.60 20.05 17.34
C THR A 53 0.56 18.94 17.52
N ALA A 54 -0.24 19.00 18.57
CA ALA A 54 -1.31 18.03 18.81
C ALA A 54 -2.34 18.00 17.66
N GLU A 55 -2.56 19.12 17.00
CA GLU A 55 -3.44 19.23 15.82
C GLU A 55 -2.83 18.48 14.61
N MET A 56 -1.57 18.73 14.30
CA MET A 56 -0.84 18.04 13.24
C MET A 56 -0.75 16.53 13.50
N GLN A 57 -0.50 16.13 14.75
CA GLN A 57 -0.51 14.72 15.12
C GLN A 57 -1.85 14.04 14.81
N ARG A 58 -2.98 14.73 14.99
CA ARG A 58 -4.31 14.20 14.65
C ARG A 58 -4.49 14.00 13.15
N LEU A 59 -3.93 14.88 12.33
CA LEU A 59 -4.01 14.78 10.86
C LEU A 59 -3.19 13.59 10.33
N ILE A 60 -2.06 13.29 10.96
CA ILE A 60 -1.14 12.23 10.51
C ILE A 60 -1.51 10.86 11.10
N GLN A 61 -2.12 10.85 12.27
CA GLN A 61 -2.37 9.62 13.05
C GLN A 61 -3.08 8.50 12.27
N PRO A 62 -4.09 8.79 11.41
CA PRO A 62 -4.71 7.76 10.58
C PRO A 62 -3.74 7.00 9.67
N GLY A 63 -2.69 7.68 9.16
CA GLY A 63 -1.71 7.08 8.27
C GLY A 63 -0.71 6.13 8.92
N VAL A 64 -0.46 6.29 10.20
CA VAL A 64 0.53 5.48 10.96
C VAL A 64 0.20 3.98 10.97
N THR A 65 -1.04 3.61 10.71
CA THR A 65 -1.49 2.21 10.70
C THR A 65 -1.27 1.48 9.38
N LEU A 66 -0.86 2.20 8.34
CA LEU A 66 -0.77 1.67 6.97
C LEU A 66 0.53 0.90 6.68
N GLY A 67 1.49 0.94 7.60
CA GLY A 67 2.79 0.28 7.43
C GLY A 67 3.68 0.92 6.36
N GLY A 68 4.92 0.43 6.22
CA GLY A 68 5.92 0.95 5.27
C GLY A 68 6.70 2.16 5.81
N ALA A 69 7.90 2.39 5.29
CA ALA A 69 8.85 3.38 5.80
C ALA A 69 8.52 4.83 5.36
N ARG A 70 8.03 5.01 4.13
CA ARG A 70 7.80 6.34 3.54
C ARG A 70 6.67 7.11 4.23
N PRO A 71 6.77 8.44 4.32
CA PRO A 71 5.74 9.31 4.90
C PRO A 71 4.41 9.16 4.17
N LYS A 72 3.38 8.79 4.92
CA LYS A 72 2.04 8.60 4.37
C LYS A 72 0.95 8.95 5.37
N ALA A 73 -0.22 9.30 4.88
CA ALA A 73 -1.41 9.58 5.66
C ALA A 73 -2.66 9.04 4.97
N LEU A 74 -3.81 9.22 5.61
CA LEU A 74 -5.11 9.07 4.98
C LEU A 74 -5.65 10.44 4.58
N LEU A 75 -6.31 10.51 3.45
CA LEU A 75 -6.92 11.71 2.91
C LEU A 75 -8.31 11.39 2.38
N GLN A 76 -9.27 12.29 2.59
CA GLN A 76 -10.58 12.21 1.95
C GLN A 76 -10.57 13.04 0.69
N THR A 77 -10.89 12.40 -0.44
CA THR A 77 -11.12 13.05 -1.73
C THR A 77 -12.60 12.93 -2.12
N ASP A 78 -12.99 13.58 -3.20
CA ASP A 78 -14.34 13.45 -3.77
C ASP A 78 -14.64 12.03 -4.25
N ALA A 79 -13.60 11.29 -4.65
CA ALA A 79 -13.70 9.88 -5.05
C ALA A 79 -13.77 8.91 -3.85
N GLY A 80 -13.48 9.38 -2.63
CA GLY A 80 -13.49 8.55 -1.43
C GLY A 80 -12.19 8.64 -0.62
N PRO A 81 -12.03 7.77 0.39
CA PRO A 81 -10.82 7.72 1.20
C PRO A 81 -9.65 7.14 0.40
N CYS A 82 -8.51 7.81 0.46
CA CYS A 82 -7.27 7.38 -0.18
C CYS A 82 -6.09 7.39 0.80
N VAL A 83 -5.05 6.65 0.44
CA VAL A 83 -3.73 6.80 1.03
C VAL A 83 -3.01 7.90 0.26
N ILE A 84 -2.39 8.83 0.97
CA ILE A 84 -1.51 9.84 0.37
C ILE A 84 -0.07 9.58 0.80
N LYS A 85 0.84 9.51 -0.16
CA LYS A 85 2.29 9.35 0.05
C LYS A 85 3.00 10.65 -0.31
N PHE A 86 3.98 11.03 0.49
CA PHE A 86 4.81 12.22 0.29
C PHE A 86 6.24 11.81 -0.08
N SER A 87 6.97 12.73 -0.72
CA SER A 87 8.41 12.57 -0.92
C SER A 87 9.13 12.59 0.43
N GLU A 88 10.26 11.89 0.49
CA GLU A 88 11.25 12.09 1.55
C GLU A 88 12.09 13.34 1.24
N LEU A 89 12.64 13.96 2.27
CA LEU A 89 13.38 15.22 2.10
C LEU A 89 14.66 15.04 1.27
N ASP A 90 15.26 13.86 1.36
CA ASP A 90 16.49 13.47 0.67
C ASP A 90 16.24 12.74 -0.67
N ASP A 91 14.97 12.57 -1.08
CA ASP A 91 14.65 12.00 -2.38
C ASP A 91 15.32 12.81 -3.51
N ALA A 92 16.17 12.17 -4.30
CA ALA A 92 16.84 12.79 -5.45
C ALA A 92 15.86 13.16 -6.57
N VAL A 93 14.75 12.44 -6.65
CA VAL A 93 13.69 12.62 -7.66
C VAL A 93 12.33 12.79 -6.96
N ASP A 94 11.34 13.20 -7.72
CA ASP A 94 9.94 13.27 -7.23
C ASP A 94 9.34 11.86 -7.22
N THR A 95 9.61 11.10 -6.18
CA THR A 95 9.23 9.69 -6.05
C THR A 95 7.72 9.46 -6.17
N PRO A 96 6.81 10.29 -5.60
CA PRO A 96 5.37 10.17 -5.83
C PRO A 96 4.98 10.26 -7.31
N LEU A 97 5.61 11.16 -8.06
CA LEU A 97 5.35 11.31 -9.50
C LEU A 97 5.89 10.10 -10.28
N VAL A 98 7.06 9.58 -9.91
CA VAL A 98 7.64 8.36 -10.50
C VAL A 98 6.74 7.15 -10.22
N GLU A 99 6.26 6.97 -8.99
CA GLU A 99 5.34 5.89 -8.65
C GLU A 99 4.04 5.99 -9.46
N HIS A 100 3.45 7.19 -9.58
CA HIS A 100 2.25 7.40 -10.41
C HIS A 100 2.48 7.02 -11.88
N ALA A 101 3.59 7.45 -12.46
CA ALA A 101 3.93 7.13 -13.84
C ALA A 101 4.11 5.62 -14.03
N THR A 102 4.79 4.96 -13.11
CA THR A 102 5.02 3.51 -13.14
C THR A 102 3.72 2.72 -12.99
N MET A 103 2.85 3.13 -12.06
CA MET A 103 1.52 2.54 -11.88
C MET A 103 0.65 2.73 -13.14
N THR A 104 0.73 3.89 -13.78
CA THR A 104 0.02 4.17 -15.04
C THR A 104 0.53 3.26 -16.16
N LEU A 105 1.85 3.08 -16.27
CA LEU A 105 2.45 2.17 -17.24
C LEU A 105 2.05 0.71 -16.98
N ALA A 106 2.01 0.30 -15.71
CA ALA A 106 1.54 -1.04 -15.32
C ALA A 106 0.08 -1.28 -15.77
N ALA A 107 -0.79 -0.28 -15.60
CA ALA A 107 -2.17 -0.34 -16.07
C ALA A 107 -2.24 -0.50 -17.60
N GLN A 108 -1.42 0.24 -18.36
CA GLN A 108 -1.31 0.12 -19.81
C GLN A 108 -0.78 -1.25 -20.25
N ALA A 109 0.07 -1.87 -19.44
CA ALA A 109 0.55 -3.24 -19.65
C ALA A 109 -0.48 -4.32 -19.28
N GLY A 110 -1.70 -3.95 -18.92
CA GLY A 110 -2.78 -4.87 -18.56
C GLY A 110 -2.65 -5.49 -17.18
N ILE A 111 -1.97 -4.81 -16.26
CA ILE A 111 -1.93 -5.15 -14.84
C ILE A 111 -3.03 -4.37 -14.12
N ARG A 112 -3.75 -5.03 -13.26
CA ARG A 112 -4.79 -4.41 -12.43
C ARG A 112 -4.13 -3.65 -11.27
N VAL A 113 -4.13 -2.32 -11.34
CA VAL A 113 -3.51 -1.42 -10.36
C VAL A 113 -4.54 -0.66 -9.54
N ALA A 114 -4.19 -0.25 -8.33
CA ALA A 114 -4.98 0.71 -7.56
C ALA A 114 -5.00 2.05 -8.30
N ALA A 115 -6.16 2.72 -8.35
CA ALA A 115 -6.26 4.03 -8.98
C ALA A 115 -5.37 5.04 -8.23
N THR A 116 -4.59 5.79 -8.98
CA THR A 116 -3.66 6.79 -8.45
C THR A 116 -3.92 8.16 -9.02
N GLY A 117 -3.63 9.19 -8.24
CA GLY A 117 -3.65 10.58 -8.66
C GLY A 117 -2.46 11.33 -8.10
N VAL A 118 -2.19 12.51 -8.65
CA VAL A 118 -1.07 13.35 -8.24
C VAL A 118 -1.61 14.70 -7.78
N LEU A 119 -1.17 15.14 -6.59
CA LEU A 119 -1.49 16.45 -6.05
C LEU A 119 -0.20 17.26 -5.95
N HIS A 120 -0.26 18.52 -6.38
CA HIS A 120 0.85 19.44 -6.19
C HIS A 120 0.95 19.87 -4.72
N VAL A 121 2.12 19.74 -4.15
CA VAL A 121 2.39 20.07 -2.75
C VAL A 121 3.35 21.26 -2.69
N PRO A 122 2.92 22.39 -2.08
CA PRO A 122 3.84 23.49 -1.86
C PRO A 122 4.93 23.05 -0.88
N ALA A 123 6.19 23.27 -1.24
CA ALA A 123 7.29 22.98 -0.35
C ALA A 123 7.43 24.08 0.71
N ARG A 124 7.69 23.69 1.95
CA ARG A 124 8.12 24.58 3.02
C ARG A 124 9.63 24.85 2.91
N HIS A 125 10.36 23.80 2.54
CA HIS A 125 11.81 23.83 2.31
C HIS A 125 12.12 23.18 0.97
N GLY A 126 12.94 23.84 0.13
CA GLY A 126 13.39 23.27 -1.14
C GLY A 126 12.41 23.45 -2.30
N LYS A 127 12.32 22.45 -3.17
CA LYS A 127 11.49 22.47 -4.38
C LYS A 127 10.08 21.98 -4.08
N ALA A 128 9.08 22.60 -4.69
CA ALA A 128 7.72 22.04 -4.74
C ALA A 128 7.77 20.63 -5.35
N ARG A 129 7.04 19.72 -4.77
CA ARG A 129 6.97 18.30 -5.15
C ARG A 129 5.52 17.88 -5.32
N HIS A 130 5.32 16.61 -5.62
CA HIS A 130 4.00 16.03 -5.68
C HIS A 130 3.76 15.10 -4.49
N ALA A 131 2.48 14.87 -4.20
CA ALA A 131 2.02 13.78 -3.36
C ALA A 131 1.20 12.82 -4.21
N LEU A 132 1.38 11.53 -4.00
CA LEU A 132 0.64 10.47 -4.67
C LEU A 132 -0.58 10.11 -3.85
N THR A 133 -1.76 10.14 -4.44
CA THR A 133 -2.97 9.55 -3.87
C THR A 133 -3.18 8.16 -4.45
N ILE A 134 -3.55 7.20 -3.60
CA ILE A 134 -3.85 5.81 -3.97
C ILE A 134 -5.21 5.48 -3.40
N GLU A 135 -6.17 5.12 -4.26
CA GLU A 135 -7.50 4.72 -3.83
C GLU A 135 -7.45 3.47 -2.94
N ARG A 136 -8.26 3.47 -1.90
CA ARG A 136 -8.35 2.35 -0.97
C ARG A 136 -9.26 1.26 -1.51
N PHE A 137 -8.67 0.19 -2.00
CA PHE A 137 -9.37 -0.99 -2.51
C PHE A 137 -9.93 -1.90 -1.39
N ASP A 138 -9.60 -1.63 -0.13
CA ASP A 138 -10.16 -2.31 1.04
C ASP A 138 -11.43 -1.62 1.60
N ARG A 139 -11.94 -0.63 0.86
CA ARG A 139 -13.17 0.10 1.17
C ARG A 139 -14.06 0.11 -0.06
N VAL A 140 -15.27 -0.43 0.05
CA VAL A 140 -16.25 -0.48 -1.04
C VAL A 140 -17.65 -0.22 -0.47
N GLY A 141 -18.35 0.79 -0.99
CA GLY A 141 -19.74 1.08 -0.61
C GLY A 141 -19.94 1.32 0.90
N GLY A 142 -18.94 1.87 1.58
CA GLY A 142 -18.97 2.08 3.05
C GLY A 142 -18.58 0.83 3.86
N TYR A 143 -18.34 -0.31 3.23
CA TYR A 143 -17.91 -1.53 3.89
C TYR A 143 -16.39 -1.68 3.88
N ARG A 144 -15.88 -2.37 4.91
CA ARG A 144 -14.49 -2.78 5.01
C ARG A 144 -14.34 -4.20 4.48
N LEU A 145 -13.44 -4.40 3.54
CA LEU A 145 -13.15 -5.71 2.99
C LEU A 145 -11.97 -6.34 3.73
N HIS A 146 -12.09 -7.62 4.04
CA HIS A 146 -10.98 -8.34 4.66
C HIS A 146 -9.83 -8.46 3.66
N CYS A 147 -8.67 -7.97 4.06
CA CYS A 147 -7.44 -8.05 3.29
C CYS A 147 -6.31 -8.60 4.16
N LEU A 148 -5.40 -9.32 3.54
CA LEU A 148 -4.18 -9.80 4.17
C LEU A 148 -3.02 -9.72 3.17
N SER A 149 -1.81 -9.45 3.66
CA SER A 149 -0.63 -9.45 2.80
C SER A 149 -0.29 -10.87 2.35
N ALA A 150 0.38 -10.99 1.19
CA ALA A 150 0.90 -12.27 0.72
C ALA A 150 1.83 -12.90 1.76
N ARG A 151 2.60 -12.08 2.50
CA ARG A 151 3.40 -12.56 3.62
C ARG A 151 2.56 -13.31 4.67
N THR A 152 1.43 -12.73 5.05
CA THR A 152 0.53 -13.35 6.03
C THR A 152 -0.05 -14.66 5.48
N ALA A 153 -0.48 -14.66 4.21
CA ALA A 153 -1.03 -15.84 3.55
C ALA A 153 0.01 -16.98 3.44
N LEU A 154 1.23 -16.64 3.00
CA LEU A 154 2.33 -17.60 2.87
C LEU A 154 2.73 -18.19 4.23
N ARG A 155 2.83 -17.37 5.27
CA ARG A 155 3.11 -17.85 6.63
C ARG A 155 2.01 -18.75 7.17
N ALA A 156 0.74 -18.40 6.96
CA ALA A 156 -0.38 -19.24 7.35
C ALA A 156 -0.36 -20.60 6.61
N ALA A 157 0.05 -20.59 5.34
CA ALA A 157 0.22 -21.80 4.53
C ALA A 157 1.53 -22.56 4.82
N ARG A 158 2.39 -22.03 5.71
CA ARG A 158 3.76 -22.58 5.98
C ARG A 158 4.58 -22.74 4.70
N SER A 159 4.44 -21.79 3.78
CA SER A 159 5.08 -21.77 2.47
C SER A 159 6.23 -20.76 2.45
N PRO A 160 7.26 -20.95 1.62
CA PRO A 160 8.35 -19.98 1.46
C PRO A 160 7.83 -18.65 0.87
N GLU A 161 8.53 -17.57 1.16
CA GLU A 161 8.23 -16.24 0.64
C GLU A 161 8.72 -16.15 -0.82
N SER A 162 7.92 -16.65 -1.79
CA SER A 162 8.24 -16.65 -3.21
C SER A 162 7.01 -16.52 -4.11
N TYR A 163 7.21 -16.05 -5.33
CA TYR A 163 6.14 -15.95 -6.34
C TYR A 163 5.50 -17.31 -6.64
N SER A 164 6.32 -18.36 -6.75
CA SER A 164 5.81 -19.72 -7.01
C SER A 164 4.95 -20.26 -5.87
N ALA A 165 5.36 -19.98 -4.61
CA ALA A 165 4.56 -20.34 -3.45
C ALA A 165 3.28 -19.53 -3.37
N LEU A 166 3.32 -18.24 -3.67
CA LEU A 166 2.12 -17.39 -3.72
C LEU A 166 1.15 -17.85 -4.82
N ALA A 167 1.66 -18.24 -6.00
CA ALA A 167 0.85 -18.82 -7.06
C ALA A 167 0.16 -20.13 -6.61
N THR A 168 0.85 -20.94 -5.78
CA THR A 168 0.29 -22.16 -5.20
C THR A 168 -0.80 -21.85 -4.14
N VAL A 169 -0.58 -20.82 -3.32
CA VAL A 169 -1.59 -20.37 -2.35
C VAL A 169 -2.83 -19.85 -3.06
N LEU A 170 -2.68 -19.08 -4.14
CA LEU A 170 -3.79 -18.61 -4.96
C LEU A 170 -4.62 -19.74 -5.56
N LEU A 171 -4.00 -20.85 -5.97
CA LEU A 171 -4.74 -22.04 -6.43
C LEU A 171 -5.69 -22.63 -5.37
N ARG A 172 -5.38 -22.43 -4.09
CA ARG A 172 -6.20 -22.97 -2.98
C ARG A 172 -7.25 -21.98 -2.49
N LEU A 173 -6.97 -20.69 -2.64
CA LEU A 173 -7.79 -19.63 -2.03
C LEU A 173 -8.70 -18.93 -3.03
N ALA A 174 -8.34 -18.88 -4.32
CA ALA A 174 -9.14 -18.22 -5.34
C ALA A 174 -10.29 -19.10 -5.83
N HIS A 175 -11.36 -18.44 -6.31
CA HIS A 175 -12.48 -19.12 -6.93
C HIS A 175 -12.00 -19.99 -8.10
N PRO A 176 -12.48 -21.24 -8.26
CA PRO A 176 -12.02 -22.16 -9.31
C PRO A 176 -11.98 -21.54 -10.71
N ASP A 177 -13.00 -20.76 -11.07
CA ASP A 177 -13.09 -20.12 -12.39
C ASP A 177 -12.06 -19.00 -12.61
N THR A 178 -11.46 -18.45 -11.55
CA THR A 178 -10.51 -17.32 -11.62
C THR A 178 -9.07 -17.68 -11.30
N GLN A 179 -8.80 -18.90 -10.84
CA GLN A 179 -7.47 -19.36 -10.42
C GLN A 179 -6.39 -19.10 -11.46
N VAL A 180 -6.68 -19.41 -12.73
CA VAL A 180 -5.74 -19.20 -13.83
C VAL A 180 -5.46 -17.70 -14.02
N ALA A 181 -6.52 -16.89 -14.09
CA ALA A 181 -6.41 -15.44 -14.26
C ALA A 181 -5.64 -14.77 -13.10
N GLN A 182 -5.84 -15.22 -11.86
CA GLN A 182 -5.10 -14.71 -10.70
C GLN A 182 -3.59 -15.01 -10.78
N ARG A 183 -3.23 -16.18 -11.28
CA ARG A 183 -1.82 -16.57 -11.46
C ARG A 183 -1.18 -15.85 -12.64
N GLU A 184 -1.90 -15.65 -13.73
CA GLU A 184 -1.44 -14.85 -14.87
C GLU A 184 -1.21 -13.40 -14.46
N GLU A 185 -2.12 -12.83 -13.69
CA GLU A 185 -1.96 -11.50 -13.11
C GLU A 185 -0.71 -11.41 -12.23
N LEU A 186 -0.48 -12.39 -11.35
CA LEU A 186 0.71 -12.45 -10.50
C LEU A 186 1.99 -12.55 -11.33
N PHE A 187 1.98 -13.37 -12.40
CA PHE A 187 3.11 -13.50 -13.31
C PHE A 187 3.41 -12.19 -14.05
N LYS A 188 2.38 -11.50 -14.55
CA LYS A 188 2.54 -10.17 -15.18
C LYS A 188 3.20 -9.18 -14.22
N ARG A 189 2.77 -9.14 -12.96
CA ARG A 189 3.37 -8.26 -11.93
C ARG A 189 4.85 -8.58 -11.71
N MET A 190 5.19 -9.86 -11.57
CA MET A 190 6.58 -10.30 -11.43
C MET A 190 7.44 -9.81 -12.60
N VAL A 191 6.99 -10.06 -13.84
CA VAL A 191 7.72 -9.63 -15.03
C VAL A 191 7.84 -8.11 -15.10
N PHE A 192 6.75 -7.40 -14.80
CA PHE A 192 6.73 -5.93 -14.80
C PHE A 192 7.71 -5.35 -13.76
N ASN A 193 7.70 -5.86 -12.53
CA ASN A 193 8.62 -5.42 -11.48
C ASN A 193 10.08 -5.64 -11.88
N ILE A 194 10.39 -6.76 -12.53
CA ILE A 194 11.71 -7.04 -13.10
C ILE A 194 12.09 -6.01 -14.17
N LEU A 195 11.20 -5.76 -15.12
CA LEU A 195 11.47 -4.83 -16.22
C LEU A 195 11.59 -3.37 -15.77
N MET A 196 10.90 -3.01 -14.68
CA MET A 196 10.93 -1.66 -14.10
C MET A 196 12.03 -1.47 -13.07
N ASP A 197 12.88 -2.46 -12.84
CA ASP A 197 13.93 -2.42 -11.79
C ASP A 197 13.35 -2.09 -10.39
N ASN A 198 12.16 -2.62 -10.08
CA ASN A 198 11.58 -2.53 -8.75
C ASN A 198 12.23 -3.59 -7.84
N THR A 199 13.37 -3.27 -7.26
CA THR A 199 14.12 -4.21 -6.41
C THR A 199 13.57 -4.30 -4.98
N ASP A 200 12.65 -3.41 -4.59
CA ASP A 200 11.93 -3.46 -3.29
C ASP A 200 10.60 -4.24 -3.39
N ASP A 201 10.42 -4.99 -4.47
CA ASP A 201 9.25 -5.85 -4.62
C ASP A 201 9.32 -7.05 -3.65
N HIS A 202 8.49 -7.02 -2.63
CA HIS A 202 8.46 -8.04 -1.58
C HIS A 202 7.03 -8.50 -1.28
N GLU A 203 6.87 -9.56 -0.52
CA GLU A 203 5.61 -10.24 -0.23
C GLU A 203 4.56 -9.37 0.52
N ARG A 204 4.95 -8.20 1.03
CA ARG A 204 4.01 -7.23 1.61
C ARG A 204 3.42 -6.28 0.58
N ASN A 205 4.07 -6.14 -0.60
CA ASN A 205 3.57 -5.33 -1.72
C ASN A 205 2.51 -6.09 -2.54
N HIS A 206 2.23 -7.34 -2.16
CA HIS A 206 1.13 -8.13 -2.67
C HIS A 206 0.12 -8.39 -1.56
N SER A 207 -1.16 -8.22 -1.86
CA SER A 207 -2.23 -8.51 -0.90
C SER A 207 -3.33 -9.32 -1.54
N LEU A 208 -4.06 -10.04 -0.70
CA LEU A 208 -5.25 -10.80 -1.04
C LEU A 208 -6.45 -10.16 -0.38
N ARG A 209 -7.57 -10.08 -1.10
CA ARG A 209 -8.84 -9.56 -0.62
C ARG A 209 -9.88 -10.68 -0.64
N LEU A 210 -10.64 -10.80 0.43
CA LEU A 210 -11.77 -11.74 0.50
C LEU A 210 -12.97 -11.15 -0.26
N GLY A 211 -13.44 -11.87 -1.25
CA GLY A 211 -14.67 -11.57 -1.98
C GLY A 211 -15.92 -11.93 -1.19
N LEU A 212 -17.07 -11.44 -1.64
CA LEU A 212 -18.38 -11.80 -1.04
C LEU A 212 -18.76 -13.26 -1.28
N ASP A 213 -18.14 -13.92 -2.23
CA ASP A 213 -18.26 -15.33 -2.56
C ASP A 213 -17.46 -16.25 -1.61
N GLY A 214 -16.70 -15.67 -0.68
CA GLY A 214 -15.88 -16.42 0.27
C GLY A 214 -14.51 -16.84 -0.26
N TYR A 215 -14.16 -16.44 -1.49
CA TYR A 215 -12.84 -16.70 -2.08
C TYR A 215 -11.95 -15.49 -2.03
N TYR A 216 -10.63 -15.72 -2.07
CA TYR A 216 -9.66 -14.65 -2.13
C TYR A 216 -9.25 -14.35 -3.56
N GLU A 217 -8.97 -13.08 -3.82
CA GLU A 217 -8.37 -12.62 -5.05
C GLU A 217 -7.17 -11.71 -4.77
N LEU A 218 -6.25 -11.57 -5.71
CA LEU A 218 -5.24 -10.53 -5.64
C LEU A 218 -5.91 -9.16 -5.60
N THR A 219 -5.48 -8.31 -4.67
CA THR A 219 -5.89 -6.90 -4.70
C THR A 219 -5.34 -6.22 -5.98
N PRO A 220 -5.80 -5.03 -6.36
CA PRO A 220 -5.03 -4.21 -7.30
C PRO A 220 -3.58 -4.07 -6.85
N ALA A 221 -2.62 -4.00 -7.78
CA ALA A 221 -1.22 -3.77 -7.47
C ALA A 221 -1.03 -2.35 -6.90
N TYR A 222 -0.09 -2.20 -6.00
CA TYR A 222 0.30 -0.95 -5.35
C TYR A 222 1.78 -1.00 -4.99
N ASP A 223 2.38 0.14 -4.69
CA ASP A 223 3.80 0.22 -4.27
C ASP A 223 4.75 -0.30 -5.36
N VAL A 224 4.49 0.07 -6.62
CA VAL A 224 5.31 -0.31 -7.77
C VAL A 224 6.18 0.88 -8.14
N VAL A 225 7.41 0.87 -7.65
CA VAL A 225 8.36 1.98 -7.80
C VAL A 225 9.71 1.46 -8.26
N PRO A 226 10.30 1.97 -9.35
CA PRO A 226 11.66 1.61 -9.71
C PRO A 226 12.63 2.08 -8.62
N THR A 227 13.61 1.27 -8.30
CA THR A 227 14.59 1.57 -7.23
C THR A 227 15.53 2.72 -7.61
N LEU A 228 15.65 3.02 -8.92
CA LEU A 228 16.49 4.08 -9.47
C LEU A 228 17.99 3.94 -9.11
N GLN A 229 18.37 2.76 -8.62
CA GLN A 229 19.74 2.39 -8.34
C GLN A 229 20.17 1.36 -9.38
N ASN A 230 21.13 1.70 -10.22
CA ASN A 230 21.67 0.74 -11.17
C ASN A 230 22.59 -0.24 -10.42
N LEU A 231 22.00 -1.23 -9.77
CA LEU A 231 22.71 -2.23 -8.96
C LEU A 231 23.35 -3.34 -9.83
N GLY A 232 23.10 -3.34 -11.14
CA GLY A 232 23.59 -4.37 -12.05
C GLY A 232 23.00 -5.78 -11.83
N TYR A 233 22.12 -5.93 -10.85
CA TYR A 233 21.33 -7.15 -10.58
C TYR A 233 20.01 -6.78 -9.93
N GLN A 234 19.00 -7.61 -10.14
CA GLN A 234 17.74 -7.52 -9.41
C GLN A 234 17.74 -8.57 -8.29
N ALA A 235 17.68 -8.08 -7.06
CA ALA A 235 17.22 -8.90 -5.96
C ALA A 235 15.69 -8.85 -5.96
N VAL A 236 15.04 -9.76 -6.70
CA VAL A 236 13.60 -9.97 -6.52
C VAL A 236 13.43 -10.46 -5.09
N ALA A 237 12.91 -9.63 -4.21
CA ALA A 237 12.74 -9.94 -2.80
C ALA A 237 11.75 -11.11 -2.55
N VAL A 238 11.04 -11.53 -3.58
CA VAL A 238 10.29 -12.79 -3.58
C VAL A 238 11.20 -13.87 -4.15
N VAL A 239 12.06 -14.37 -3.30
CA VAL A 239 13.14 -15.31 -3.64
C VAL A 239 12.62 -16.52 -4.42
N MET A 240 13.14 -16.71 -5.63
CA MET A 240 13.10 -18.02 -6.27
C MET A 240 14.04 -18.93 -5.47
N THR A 241 13.49 -19.88 -4.72
CA THR A 241 14.33 -20.86 -4.04
C THR A 241 15.22 -21.58 -5.05
N PRO A 242 16.54 -21.68 -4.82
CA PRO A 242 17.39 -22.54 -5.63
C PRO A 242 16.80 -23.97 -5.61
N ARG A 243 16.78 -24.63 -6.76
CA ARG A 243 16.45 -26.06 -6.78
C ARG A 243 17.43 -26.77 -5.87
N PRO A 244 17.00 -27.68 -5.00
CA PRO A 244 17.94 -28.56 -4.33
C PRO A 244 18.72 -29.33 -5.40
N THR A 245 20.03 -29.26 -5.33
CA THR A 245 20.98 -30.04 -6.15
C THR A 245 20.85 -31.50 -5.83
#